data_bdfe33310df1f395394c3ab760c8d00f
#
_entry.id   bdfe33310df1f395394c3ab760c8d00f
#
_cell.length_a   1.000
_cell.length_b   1.000
_cell.length_c   1.000
_cell.angle_alpha   90.00
_cell.angle_beta   90.00
_cell.angle_gamma   90.00
#
_symmetry.space_group_name_H-M   'P 1'
#
loop_
_entity.id
_entity.type
_entity.pdbx_description
1 polymer ?
#
loop_
_entity_poly.entity_id
_entity_poly.type
_entity_poly.pdbx_seq_one_letter_code
_entity_poly.pdbx_strand_id
1 'polypeptide(L)'
;MSNPQGIIIFGANGSGKTTLGKEVAHILGIKHMDVEDYHFEKSEIPYTVERSREDCLSLMLADIEKHHSFIITAVTGDFGDKIPLFYKLAVFITAPSEFRIERIKQRVYEQYGERACEGGDMYEQTAKFIDFVSSCALSKIDWWAETLTCPIMHVDGMIDWHINAVNVAKAFREIVCCT
;
A
#
# COMPACT_ATOMS: atom_id res chain seq x y z
N MET A 1 26.73 7.14 -6.92
CA MET A 1 25.30 7.37 -6.73
C MET A 1 24.86 6.59 -5.52
N SER A 2 24.11 7.20 -4.59
CA SER A 2 23.59 6.49 -3.42
C SER A 2 22.59 5.42 -3.86
N ASN A 3 22.59 4.26 -3.21
CA ASN A 3 21.60 3.22 -3.48
C ASN A 3 20.18 3.74 -3.15
N PRO A 4 19.15 3.30 -3.90
CA PRO A 4 17.78 3.63 -3.58
C PRO A 4 17.41 3.24 -2.14
N GLN A 5 16.52 4.02 -1.52
CA GLN A 5 16.08 3.82 -0.15
C GLN A 5 14.56 3.92 -0.07
N GLY A 6 13.93 2.86 0.37
CA GLY A 6 12.47 2.74 0.36
C GLY A 6 11.86 2.43 1.71
N ILE A 7 10.61 2.86 1.85
CA ILE A 7 9.69 2.40 2.89
C ILE A 7 8.66 1.50 2.21
N ILE A 8 8.39 0.34 2.78
CA ILE A 8 7.21 -0.45 2.45
C ILE A 8 6.16 -0.30 3.56
N ILE A 9 4.97 0.20 3.22
CA ILE A 9 3.82 0.23 4.12
C ILE A 9 2.86 -0.86 3.67
N PHE A 10 2.68 -1.86 4.51
CA PHE A 10 1.94 -3.06 4.18
C PHE A 10 0.89 -3.41 5.23
N GLY A 11 -0.05 -4.27 4.85
CA GLY A 11 -1.16 -4.68 5.71
C GLY A 11 -2.43 -4.96 4.90
N ALA A 12 -3.48 -5.35 5.58
CA ALA A 12 -4.73 -5.75 4.93
C ALA A 12 -5.43 -4.60 4.19
N ASN A 13 -6.32 -4.93 3.25
CA ASN A 13 -7.15 -3.94 2.56
C ASN A 13 -8.03 -3.19 3.58
N GLY A 14 -8.16 -1.87 3.39
CA GLY A 14 -8.92 -0.99 4.29
C GLY A 14 -8.18 -0.57 5.56
N SER A 15 -6.93 -1.02 5.81
CA SER A 15 -6.16 -0.64 7.00
C SER A 15 -5.67 0.82 7.01
N GLY A 16 -5.65 1.51 5.86
CA GLY A 16 -5.22 2.91 5.77
C GLY A 16 -3.82 3.11 5.14
N LYS A 17 -3.23 2.08 4.52
CA LYS A 17 -1.90 2.12 3.89
C LYS A 17 -1.68 3.32 2.97
N THR A 18 -2.59 3.49 2.00
CA THR A 18 -2.46 4.53 0.97
C THR A 18 -2.55 5.94 1.57
N THR A 19 -3.44 6.15 2.53
CA THR A 19 -3.56 7.42 3.26
C THR A 19 -2.28 7.73 4.03
N LEU A 20 -1.80 6.76 4.80
CA LEU A 20 -0.55 6.89 5.54
C LEU A 20 0.63 7.12 4.60
N GLY A 21 0.74 6.34 3.52
CA GLY A 21 1.83 6.42 2.56
C GLY A 21 1.92 7.78 1.85
N LYS A 22 0.78 8.34 1.45
CA LYS A 22 0.71 9.68 0.84
C LYS A 22 1.20 10.76 1.80
N GLU A 23 0.79 10.70 3.07
CA GLU A 23 1.19 11.70 4.05
C GLU A 23 2.67 11.58 4.43
N VAL A 24 3.18 10.36 4.65
CA VAL A 24 4.61 10.15 4.90
C VAL A 24 5.44 10.64 3.72
N ALA A 25 4.99 10.38 2.48
CA ALA A 25 5.66 10.85 1.27
C ALA A 25 5.68 12.38 1.20
N HIS A 26 4.57 13.04 1.57
CA HIS A 26 4.49 14.50 1.65
C HIS A 26 5.47 15.06 2.69
N ILE A 27 5.49 14.51 3.90
CA ILE A 27 6.39 14.95 5.01
C ILE A 27 7.87 14.76 4.65
N LEU A 28 8.20 13.67 3.93
CA LEU A 28 9.58 13.36 3.55
C LEU A 28 10.02 13.99 2.23
N GLY A 29 9.08 14.47 1.41
CA GLY A 29 9.35 14.99 0.06
C GLY A 29 9.82 13.89 -0.92
N ILE A 30 9.31 12.65 -0.79
CA ILE A 30 9.71 11.49 -1.59
C ILE A 30 8.54 10.91 -2.38
N LYS A 31 8.83 10.03 -3.35
CA LYS A 31 7.81 9.44 -4.23
C LYS A 31 6.92 8.43 -3.49
N HIS A 32 5.61 8.62 -3.53
CA HIS A 32 4.63 7.59 -3.17
C HIS A 32 4.30 6.72 -4.39
N MET A 33 4.29 5.42 -4.19
CA MET A 33 4.03 4.38 -5.19
C MET A 33 2.94 3.45 -4.63
N ASP A 34 1.69 3.66 -5.06
CA ASP A 34 0.63 2.71 -4.77
C ASP A 34 0.72 1.54 -5.73
N VAL A 35 0.80 0.31 -5.23
CA VAL A 35 0.93 -0.88 -6.08
C VAL A 35 -0.22 -1.03 -7.07
N GLU A 36 -1.42 -0.57 -6.72
CA GLU A 36 -2.59 -0.62 -7.59
C GLU A 36 -2.38 0.19 -8.88
N ASP A 37 -1.65 1.32 -8.82
CA ASP A 37 -1.32 2.15 -10.00
C ASP A 37 -0.37 1.43 -10.99
N TYR A 38 0.44 0.49 -10.50
CA TYR A 38 1.36 -0.32 -11.31
C TYR A 38 0.71 -1.61 -11.80
N HIS A 39 -0.15 -2.22 -10.97
CA HIS A 39 -0.80 -3.49 -11.29
C HIS A 39 -1.91 -3.33 -12.32
N PHE A 40 -2.67 -2.24 -12.25
CA PHE A 40 -3.80 -2.00 -13.15
C PHE A 40 -3.50 -0.90 -14.16
N GLU A 41 -4.04 -1.06 -15.37
CA GLU A 41 -4.10 0.00 -16.36
C GLU A 41 -5.29 0.93 -16.07
N LYS A 42 -5.18 2.17 -16.55
CA LYS A 42 -6.32 3.08 -16.53
C LYS A 42 -7.35 2.61 -17.53
N SER A 43 -8.54 2.28 -17.07
CA SER A 43 -9.65 1.77 -17.86
C SER A 43 -10.97 2.45 -17.46
N GLU A 44 -12.00 2.33 -18.28
CA GLU A 44 -13.33 2.90 -18.01
C GLU A 44 -13.93 2.35 -16.71
N ILE A 45 -13.76 1.06 -16.47
CA ILE A 45 -14.05 0.42 -15.18
C ILE A 45 -12.73 0.20 -14.47
N PRO A 46 -12.45 0.91 -13.36
CA PRO A 46 -11.20 0.81 -12.64
C PRO A 46 -10.90 -0.61 -12.16
N TYR A 47 -9.62 -0.97 -12.10
CA TYR A 47 -9.14 -2.26 -11.60
C TYR A 47 -9.63 -3.49 -12.39
N THR A 48 -9.90 -3.35 -13.69
CA THR A 48 -10.35 -4.45 -14.54
C THR A 48 -9.31 -4.93 -15.54
N VAL A 49 -8.33 -4.09 -15.88
CA VAL A 49 -7.26 -4.43 -16.82
C VAL A 49 -5.95 -4.54 -16.06
N GLU A 50 -5.51 -5.79 -15.86
CA GLU A 50 -4.26 -6.08 -15.14
C GLU A 50 -3.06 -6.05 -16.10
N ARG A 51 -1.95 -5.48 -15.64
CA ARG A 51 -0.66 -5.63 -16.32
C ARG A 51 -0.01 -6.96 -15.97
N SER A 52 0.90 -7.40 -16.82
CA SER A 52 1.75 -8.53 -16.49
C SER A 52 2.62 -8.19 -15.25
N ARG A 53 3.01 -9.22 -14.48
CA ARG A 53 3.93 -9.04 -13.34
C ARG A 53 5.25 -8.39 -13.79
N GLU A 54 5.72 -8.75 -14.97
CA GLU A 54 6.98 -8.23 -15.54
C GLU A 54 6.88 -6.74 -15.85
N ASP A 55 5.80 -6.30 -16.50
CA ASP A 55 5.56 -4.89 -16.79
C ASP A 55 5.41 -4.06 -15.50
N CYS A 56 4.67 -4.60 -14.54
CA CYS A 56 4.50 -3.97 -13.22
C CYS A 56 5.86 -3.73 -12.55
N LEU A 57 6.70 -4.76 -12.46
CA LEU A 57 8.03 -4.67 -11.86
C LEU A 57 8.96 -3.72 -12.63
N SER A 58 8.89 -3.72 -13.95
CA SER A 58 9.68 -2.83 -14.81
C SER A 58 9.32 -1.37 -14.56
N LEU A 59 8.04 -1.04 -14.48
CA LEU A 59 7.56 0.31 -14.18
C LEU A 59 7.97 0.76 -12.77
N MET A 60 7.84 -0.13 -11.78
CA MET A 60 8.26 0.15 -10.41
C MET A 60 9.76 0.43 -10.31
N LEU A 61 10.59 -0.39 -10.96
CA LEU A 61 12.04 -0.20 -10.97
C LEU A 61 12.43 1.10 -11.65
N ALA A 62 11.78 1.46 -12.77
CA ALA A 62 12.03 2.74 -13.45
C ALA A 62 11.73 3.95 -12.55
N ASP A 63 10.63 3.92 -11.80
CA ASP A 63 10.30 4.99 -10.85
C ASP A 63 11.28 5.02 -9.67
N ILE A 64 11.70 3.87 -9.15
CA ILE A 64 12.73 3.77 -8.09
C ILE A 64 14.06 4.36 -8.55
N GLU A 65 14.48 4.03 -9.76
CA GLU A 65 15.73 4.53 -10.36
C GLU A 65 15.71 6.05 -10.55
N LYS A 66 14.56 6.56 -10.96
CA LYS A 66 14.33 7.99 -11.17
C LYS A 66 14.30 8.81 -9.87
N HIS A 67 13.65 8.28 -8.83
CA HIS A 67 13.35 9.05 -7.61
C HIS A 67 14.31 8.74 -6.45
N HIS A 68 15.02 7.61 -6.48
CA HIS A 68 15.94 7.11 -5.47
C HIS A 68 15.33 6.88 -4.07
N SER A 69 14.45 7.78 -3.60
CA SER A 69 13.74 7.62 -2.32
C SER A 69 12.25 7.47 -2.57
N PHE A 70 11.64 6.45 -1.97
CA PHE A 70 10.27 6.08 -2.30
C PHE A 70 9.53 5.42 -1.13
N ILE A 71 8.20 5.41 -1.23
CA ILE A 71 7.31 4.64 -0.37
C ILE A 71 6.44 3.78 -1.26
N ILE A 72 6.41 2.48 -1.02
CA ILE A 72 5.45 1.57 -1.64
C ILE A 72 4.33 1.28 -0.65
N THR A 73 3.08 1.32 -1.12
CA THR A 73 1.92 0.84 -0.36
C THR A 73 1.32 -0.38 -1.04
N ALA A 74 1.23 -1.50 -0.32
CA ALA A 74 0.75 -2.78 -0.84
C ALA A 74 0.20 -3.68 0.28
N VAL A 75 -0.48 -4.76 -0.06
CA VAL A 75 -0.87 -5.79 0.92
C VAL A 75 0.37 -6.51 1.45
N THR A 76 1.26 -6.89 0.55
CA THR A 76 2.61 -7.40 0.82
C THR A 76 3.59 -6.74 -0.16
N GLY A 77 4.88 -6.73 0.14
CA GLY A 77 5.90 -6.10 -0.69
C GLY A 77 6.77 -7.08 -1.46
N ASP A 78 6.22 -8.24 -1.82
CA ASP A 78 6.92 -9.23 -2.65
C ASP A 78 6.95 -8.80 -4.12
N PHE A 79 7.92 -7.95 -4.45
CA PHE A 79 8.13 -7.40 -5.79
C PHE A 79 9.44 -7.92 -6.40
N GLY A 80 9.58 -9.25 -6.46
CA GLY A 80 10.78 -9.91 -6.97
C GLY A 80 12.00 -9.72 -6.06
N ASP A 81 13.19 -10.04 -6.58
CA ASP A 81 14.40 -10.12 -5.77
C ASP A 81 15.09 -8.76 -5.53
N LYS A 82 14.81 -7.76 -6.38
CA LYS A 82 15.54 -6.47 -6.35
C LYS A 82 14.89 -5.43 -5.46
N ILE A 83 13.58 -5.22 -5.58
CA ILE A 83 12.88 -4.13 -4.88
C ILE A 83 12.96 -4.27 -3.35
N PRO A 84 12.78 -5.49 -2.76
CA PRO A 84 12.91 -5.65 -1.31
C PRO A 84 14.28 -5.29 -0.74
N LEU A 85 15.36 -5.36 -1.53
CA LEU A 85 16.71 -4.97 -1.10
C LEU A 85 16.86 -3.47 -0.81
N PHE A 86 15.95 -2.65 -1.34
CA PHE A 86 15.94 -1.20 -1.11
C PHE A 86 15.13 -0.79 0.12
N TYR A 87 14.37 -1.71 0.75
CA TYR A 87 13.61 -1.39 1.93
C TYR A 87 14.53 -1.11 3.12
N LYS A 88 14.43 0.09 3.66
CA LYS A 88 15.12 0.51 4.89
C LYS A 88 14.22 0.45 6.11
N LEU A 89 12.92 0.59 5.89
CA LEU A 89 11.88 0.50 6.91
C LEU A 89 10.65 -0.21 6.33
N ALA A 90 10.12 -1.16 7.06
CA ALA A 90 8.82 -1.75 6.82
C ALA A 90 7.81 -1.24 7.87
N VAL A 91 6.63 -0.85 7.43
CA VAL A 91 5.56 -0.37 8.31
C VAL A 91 4.35 -1.29 8.17
N PHE A 92 4.10 -2.06 9.21
CA PHE A 92 2.94 -2.94 9.27
C PHE A 92 1.76 -2.22 9.92
N ILE A 93 0.79 -1.81 9.10
CA ILE A 93 -0.42 -1.14 9.57
C ILE A 93 -1.57 -2.13 9.70
N THR A 94 -2.17 -2.18 10.89
CA THR A 94 -3.30 -3.06 11.22
C THR A 94 -4.54 -2.25 11.62
N ALA A 95 -5.72 -2.79 11.36
CA ALA A 95 -6.99 -2.28 11.87
C ALA A 95 -7.99 -3.44 11.98
N PRO A 96 -8.97 -3.39 12.90
CA PRO A 96 -10.00 -4.43 13.01
C PRO A 96 -10.79 -4.62 11.72
N SER A 97 -11.22 -5.86 11.45
CA SER A 97 -11.84 -6.25 10.17
C SER A 97 -13.09 -5.43 9.86
N GLU A 98 -13.94 -5.19 10.84
CA GLU A 98 -15.16 -4.41 10.72
C GLU A 98 -14.90 -2.98 10.25
N PHE A 99 -13.90 -2.30 10.83
CA PHE A 99 -13.52 -0.94 10.42
C PHE A 99 -12.90 -0.91 9.02
N ARG A 100 -12.11 -1.94 8.66
CA ARG A 100 -11.53 -2.03 7.33
C ARG A 100 -12.60 -2.17 6.25
N ILE A 101 -13.59 -3.04 6.48
CA ILE A 101 -14.72 -3.27 5.57
C ILE A 101 -15.56 -2.01 5.42
N GLU A 102 -15.87 -1.34 6.53
CA GLU A 102 -16.64 -0.10 6.52
C GLU A 102 -15.93 1.00 5.73
N ARG A 103 -14.63 1.19 5.93
CA ARG A 103 -13.80 2.13 5.16
C ARG A 103 -13.80 1.81 3.67
N ILE A 104 -13.78 0.54 3.29
CA ILE A 104 -13.84 0.11 1.89
C ILE A 104 -15.20 0.49 1.30
N LYS A 105 -16.30 0.18 1.99
CA LYS A 105 -17.65 0.52 1.55
C LYS A 105 -17.82 2.02 1.35
N GLN A 106 -17.41 2.80 2.34
CA GLN A 106 -17.48 4.25 2.29
C GLN A 106 -16.68 4.81 1.13
N ARG A 107 -15.42 4.39 0.94
CA ARG A 107 -14.56 4.82 -0.15
C ARG A 107 -15.17 4.50 -1.52
N VAL A 108 -15.71 3.30 -1.67
CA VAL A 108 -16.35 2.87 -2.92
C VAL A 108 -17.58 3.73 -3.21
N TYR A 109 -18.40 4.01 -2.20
CA TYR A 109 -19.57 4.87 -2.36
C TYR A 109 -19.19 6.33 -2.67
N GLU A 110 -18.18 6.88 -2.00
CA GLU A 110 -17.66 8.24 -2.28
C GLU A 110 -17.12 8.37 -3.72
N GLN A 111 -16.53 7.30 -4.24
CA GLN A 111 -15.90 7.30 -5.56
C GLN A 111 -16.89 7.03 -6.70
N TYR A 112 -17.86 6.14 -6.50
CA TYR A 112 -18.72 5.63 -7.57
C TYR A 112 -20.22 5.90 -7.35
N GLY A 113 -20.63 6.32 -6.16
CA GLY A 113 -22.02 6.63 -5.81
C GLY A 113 -22.96 5.47 -6.11
N GLU A 114 -24.07 5.78 -6.74
CA GLU A 114 -25.12 4.82 -7.13
C GLU A 114 -24.65 3.69 -8.05
N ARG A 115 -23.54 3.87 -8.78
CA ARG A 115 -22.95 2.81 -9.61
C ARG A 115 -22.51 1.59 -8.79
N ALA A 116 -22.12 1.79 -7.51
CA ALA A 116 -21.74 0.72 -6.60
C ALA A 116 -22.90 0.15 -5.78
N CYS A 117 -24.09 0.74 -5.87
CA CYS A 117 -25.31 0.27 -5.22
C CYS A 117 -26.02 -0.81 -6.03
N GLU A 118 -26.97 -1.51 -5.40
CA GLU A 118 -27.79 -2.54 -6.05
C GLU A 118 -28.43 -2.01 -7.34
N GLY A 119 -28.21 -2.71 -8.46
CA GLY A 119 -28.63 -2.28 -9.78
C GLY A 119 -27.63 -1.41 -10.54
N GLY A 120 -26.57 -0.96 -9.94
CA GLY A 120 -25.46 -0.24 -10.60
C GLY A 120 -24.49 -1.19 -11.30
N ASP A 121 -23.78 -0.67 -12.28
CA ASP A 121 -22.83 -1.42 -13.14
C ASP A 121 -21.58 -1.93 -12.40
N MET A 122 -21.27 -1.36 -11.23
CA MET A 122 -20.13 -1.75 -10.39
C MET A 122 -20.53 -2.58 -9.15
N TYR A 123 -21.83 -2.84 -8.94
CA TYR A 123 -22.33 -3.51 -7.75
C TYR A 123 -21.72 -4.90 -7.54
N GLU A 124 -21.77 -5.75 -8.56
CA GLU A 124 -21.26 -7.12 -8.45
C GLU A 124 -19.73 -7.16 -8.19
N GLN A 125 -18.98 -6.31 -8.86
CA GLN A 125 -17.53 -6.21 -8.65
C GLN A 125 -17.22 -5.74 -7.22
N THR A 126 -17.94 -4.76 -6.72
CA THR A 126 -17.80 -4.24 -5.36
C THR A 126 -18.15 -5.31 -4.32
N ALA A 127 -19.25 -6.04 -4.50
CA ALA A 127 -19.66 -7.11 -3.61
C ALA A 127 -18.62 -8.23 -3.55
N LYS A 128 -18.12 -8.69 -4.71
CA LYS A 128 -17.06 -9.70 -4.80
C LYS A 128 -15.77 -9.26 -4.10
N PHE A 129 -15.40 -7.98 -4.25
CA PHE A 129 -14.22 -7.44 -3.58
C PHE A 129 -14.39 -7.40 -2.04
N ILE A 130 -15.56 -6.99 -1.54
CA ILE A 130 -15.85 -6.98 -0.10
C ILE A 130 -15.83 -8.40 0.46
N ASP A 131 -16.42 -9.37 -0.23
CA ASP A 131 -16.41 -10.80 0.16
C ASP A 131 -14.97 -11.34 0.19
N PHE A 132 -14.17 -11.03 -0.82
CA PHE A 132 -12.75 -11.40 -0.85
C PHE A 132 -11.99 -10.82 0.35
N VAL A 133 -12.14 -9.53 0.64
CA VAL A 133 -11.46 -8.88 1.78
C VAL A 133 -11.92 -9.45 3.11
N SER A 134 -13.20 -9.79 3.23
CA SER A 134 -13.79 -10.35 4.45
C SER A 134 -13.29 -11.77 4.74
N SER A 135 -13.06 -12.56 3.69
CA SER A 135 -12.62 -13.96 3.77
C SER A 135 -11.10 -14.15 3.70
N CYS A 136 -10.35 -13.09 3.36
CA CYS A 136 -8.91 -13.20 3.14
C CYS A 136 -8.16 -13.50 4.45
N ALA A 137 -7.42 -14.60 4.47
CA ALA A 137 -6.56 -14.96 5.59
C ALA A 137 -5.38 -13.98 5.70
N LEU A 138 -5.23 -13.35 6.86
CA LEU A 138 -4.15 -12.41 7.14
C LEU A 138 -2.78 -13.08 7.32
N SER A 139 -2.75 -14.38 7.56
CA SER A 139 -1.53 -15.17 7.76
C SER A 139 -0.48 -15.04 6.64
N LYS A 140 -0.93 -14.79 5.40
CA LYS A 140 -0.01 -14.52 4.28
C LYS A 140 0.79 -13.24 4.47
N ILE A 141 0.20 -12.24 5.13
CA ILE A 141 0.86 -10.96 5.43
C ILE A 141 1.91 -11.19 6.51
N ASP A 142 1.55 -11.95 7.56
CA ASP A 142 2.45 -12.28 8.66
C ASP A 142 3.65 -13.09 8.16
N TRP A 143 3.43 -14.12 7.35
CA TRP A 143 4.51 -14.93 6.76
C TRP A 143 5.44 -14.09 5.87
N TRP A 144 4.85 -13.20 5.07
CA TRP A 144 5.68 -12.32 4.25
C TRP A 144 6.50 -11.36 5.13
N ALA A 145 5.93 -10.83 6.21
CA ALA A 145 6.64 -9.96 7.14
C ALA A 145 7.87 -10.64 7.76
N GLU A 146 7.79 -11.94 8.05
CA GLU A 146 8.91 -12.74 8.57
C GLU A 146 10.10 -12.85 7.59
N THR A 147 9.88 -12.60 6.29
CA THR A 147 10.96 -12.61 5.29
C THR A 147 11.75 -11.31 5.21
N LEU A 148 11.27 -10.24 5.86
CA LEU A 148 11.90 -8.94 5.82
C LEU A 148 13.19 -8.90 6.64
N THR A 149 14.21 -8.27 6.08
CA THR A 149 15.51 -8.07 6.73
C THR A 149 15.70 -6.67 7.30
N CYS A 150 14.81 -5.73 6.95
CA CYS A 150 14.80 -4.37 7.49
C CYS A 150 13.95 -4.29 8.77
N PRO A 151 14.14 -3.26 9.60
CA PRO A 151 13.30 -3.02 10.78
C PRO A 151 11.81 -2.92 10.41
N ILE A 152 10.94 -3.51 11.26
CA ILE A 152 9.49 -3.44 11.11
C ILE A 152 8.92 -2.54 12.21
N MET A 153 8.17 -1.51 11.81
CA MET A 153 7.39 -0.65 12.69
C MET A 153 5.93 -1.05 12.63
N HIS A 154 5.33 -1.39 13.78
CA HIS A 154 3.90 -1.68 13.87
C HIS A 154 3.12 -0.39 14.11
N VAL A 155 2.04 -0.21 13.35
CA VAL A 155 1.19 0.98 13.37
C VAL A 155 -0.27 0.58 13.53
N ASP A 156 -0.95 1.20 14.49
CA ASP A 156 -2.39 1.05 14.65
C ASP A 156 -3.12 2.00 13.69
N GLY A 157 -3.83 1.43 12.73
CA GLY A 157 -4.62 2.16 11.76
C GLY A 157 -5.88 2.83 12.32
N MET A 158 -6.16 2.66 13.62
CA MET A 158 -7.24 3.38 14.33
C MET A 158 -6.77 4.72 14.93
N ILE A 159 -5.45 4.90 15.05
CA ILE A 159 -4.85 6.17 15.46
C ILE A 159 -4.90 7.15 14.28
N ASP A 160 -5.00 8.43 14.58
CA ASP A 160 -4.97 9.49 13.57
C ASP A 160 -3.78 9.31 12.61
N TRP A 161 -4.09 9.27 11.31
CA TRP A 161 -3.11 8.97 10.26
C TRP A 161 -1.97 9.99 10.20
N HIS A 162 -2.22 11.25 10.62
CA HIS A 162 -1.21 12.30 10.65
C HIS A 162 -0.17 12.06 11.76
N ILE A 163 -0.63 11.64 12.95
CA ILE A 163 0.26 11.24 14.06
C ILE A 163 1.13 10.06 13.64
N ASN A 164 0.51 9.05 13.04
CA ASN A 164 1.24 7.89 12.51
C ASN A 164 2.28 8.30 11.45
N ALA A 165 1.92 9.20 10.54
CA ALA A 165 2.81 9.65 9.47
C ALA A 165 4.04 10.40 10.02
N VAL A 166 3.86 11.28 10.99
CA VAL A 166 4.98 11.96 11.66
C VAL A 166 5.93 10.97 12.32
N ASN A 167 5.40 9.95 13.01
CA ASN A 167 6.20 8.93 13.66
C ASN A 167 6.98 8.06 12.66
N VAL A 168 6.35 7.64 11.56
CA VAL A 168 7.00 6.87 10.49
C VAL A 168 8.10 7.71 9.82
N ALA A 169 7.81 8.96 9.49
CA ALA A 169 8.79 9.85 8.87
C ALA A 169 10.00 10.09 9.76
N LYS A 170 9.79 10.25 11.07
CA LYS A 170 10.87 10.37 12.06
C LYS A 170 11.73 9.10 12.10
N ALA A 171 11.11 7.92 12.22
CA ALA A 171 11.82 6.64 12.26
C ALA A 171 12.67 6.42 10.99
N PHE A 172 12.13 6.74 9.81
CA PHE A 172 12.87 6.60 8.57
C PHE A 172 14.09 7.53 8.50
N ARG A 173 13.94 8.80 8.91
CA ARG A 173 15.08 9.74 8.96
C ARG A 173 16.20 9.26 9.88
N GLU A 174 15.85 8.72 11.04
CA GLU A 174 16.82 8.18 11.98
C GLU A 174 17.60 7.00 11.38
N ILE A 175 16.93 6.08 10.68
CA ILE A 175 17.58 4.93 10.03
C ILE A 175 18.53 5.39 8.91
N VAL A 176 18.08 6.32 8.07
CA VAL A 176 18.85 6.77 6.90
C VAL A 176 20.05 7.65 7.31
N CYS A 177 19.94 8.43 8.40
CA CYS A 177 21.04 9.24 8.90
C CYS A 177 22.14 8.40 9.58
N CYS A 178 21.84 7.18 10.02
CA CYS A 178 22.82 6.30 10.68
C CYS A 178 23.52 5.34 9.70
N THR A 179 23.18 5.36 8.42
CA THR A 179 23.75 4.49 7.37
C THR A 179 24.67 5.28 6.45
#